data_6590e81b69f2da8372fbc1d18de9eea0
#
_entry.id   6590e81b69f2da8372fbc1d18de9eea0
#
_cell.length_a   1.000
_cell.length_b   1.000
_cell.length_c   1.000
_cell.angle_alpha   90.00
_cell.angle_beta   90.00
_cell.angle_gamma   90.00
#
_symmetry.space_group_name_H-M   'P 1'
#
loop_
_entity.id
_entity.type
_entity.pdbx_description
1 polymer ?
#
loop_
_entity_poly.entity_id
_entity_poly.type
_entity_poly.pdbx_seq_one_letter_code
_entity_poly.pdbx_strand_id
1 'polypeptide(L)'
;AASDVYKRQILKGNLAPEGAVIKHTACPKEMFQAVLRARPFDSEEECLDAVLHHRVEKGDAVFIRYEGPQGSGMPEMFYTSEAISSDKELGRSIALITDGRFSGASTGPVIGHCSPEAQTGGPIALVEEGDLIEIDIPARKLNIIGIKGERKSPEEIDAVLAQRRAAWKPKPRRYKRGTLRLFSEHAASPMKGAYLEYND
;
A
#
# COMPACT_ATOMS: atom_id res chain seq x y z
N ALA A 1 30.54 3.46 3.76
CA ALA A 1 29.93 4.16 4.91
C ALA A 1 28.65 4.92 4.57
N ALA A 2 28.38 5.28 3.31
CA ALA A 2 27.13 5.97 2.93
C ALA A 2 25.94 5.03 2.77
N SER A 3 26.14 3.72 2.66
CA SER A 3 25.08 2.72 2.45
C SER A 3 24.20 2.47 3.67
N ASP A 4 24.69 2.73 4.88
CA ASP A 4 23.96 2.47 6.13
C ASP A 4 23.01 3.60 6.54
N VAL A 5 23.05 4.74 5.82
CA VAL A 5 22.21 5.91 6.15
C VAL A 5 20.79 5.76 5.58
N TYR A 6 20.60 5.00 4.52
CA TYR A 6 19.31 4.88 3.85
C TYR A 6 18.55 3.62 4.28
N LYS A 7 17.95 3.71 5.46
CA LYS A 7 17.04 2.65 5.98
C LYS A 7 15.73 2.54 5.19
N ARG A 8 15.45 3.47 4.29
CA ARG A 8 14.24 3.53 3.45
C ARG A 8 14.61 3.65 1.98
N GLN A 9 13.78 3.03 1.13
CA GLN A 9 13.91 3.15 -0.32
C GLN A 9 12.55 3.52 -0.93
N ILE A 10 12.59 4.17 -2.10
CA ILE A 10 11.42 4.43 -2.93
C ILE A 10 11.30 3.30 -3.95
N LEU A 11 10.16 2.64 -3.95
CA LEU A 11 9.76 1.68 -4.98
C LEU A 11 8.85 2.38 -5.99
N LYS A 12 8.93 2.01 -7.26
CA LYS A 12 8.07 2.52 -8.33
C LYS A 12 7.59 1.39 -9.22
N GLY A 13 6.48 1.62 -9.91
CA GLY A 13 5.91 0.66 -10.86
C GLY A 13 4.46 1.03 -11.20
N ASN A 14 3.79 0.14 -11.90
CA ASN A 14 2.40 0.34 -12.29
C ASN A 14 1.45 0.42 -11.08
N LEU A 15 1.84 -0.16 -9.94
CA LEU A 15 1.09 -0.06 -8.68
C LEU A 15 1.31 1.27 -7.94
N ALA A 16 2.50 1.84 -8.06
CA ALA A 16 2.88 3.09 -7.40
C ALA A 16 3.71 3.98 -8.35
N PRO A 17 3.10 4.58 -9.38
CA PRO A 17 3.83 5.35 -10.39
C PRO A 17 4.52 6.60 -9.82
N GLU A 18 3.95 7.24 -8.80
CA GLU A 18 4.61 8.35 -8.09
C GLU A 18 5.62 7.85 -7.05
N GLY A 19 5.45 6.64 -6.55
CA GLY A 19 6.34 5.97 -5.61
C GLY A 19 5.61 5.39 -4.40
N ALA A 20 6.34 4.52 -3.70
CA ALA A 20 5.98 3.98 -2.39
C ALA A 20 7.25 3.85 -1.55
N VAL A 21 7.15 3.91 -0.23
CA VAL A 21 8.29 3.90 0.68
C VAL A 21 8.36 2.57 1.42
N ILE A 22 9.48 1.87 1.28
CA ILE A 22 9.79 0.67 2.06
C ILE A 22 10.90 0.92 3.08
N LYS A 23 10.75 0.40 4.30
CA LYS A 23 11.80 0.30 5.30
C LYS A 23 12.58 -1.01 5.07
N HIS A 24 13.49 -1.02 4.08
CA HIS A 24 14.14 -2.26 3.65
C HIS A 24 15.01 -2.92 4.73
N THR A 25 15.54 -2.16 5.71
CA THR A 25 16.33 -2.72 6.81
C THR A 25 15.52 -3.56 7.79
N ALA A 26 14.20 -3.40 7.80
CA ALA A 26 13.29 -4.22 8.61
C ALA A 26 12.67 -5.39 7.80
N CYS A 27 12.90 -5.41 6.49
CA CYS A 27 12.39 -6.44 5.60
C CYS A 27 13.32 -7.67 5.63
N PRO A 28 12.80 -8.89 5.80
CA PRO A 28 13.57 -10.11 5.65
C PRO A 28 14.18 -10.23 4.25
N LYS A 29 15.41 -10.72 4.15
CA LYS A 29 16.11 -10.81 2.84
C LYS A 29 15.39 -11.70 1.83
N GLU A 30 14.72 -12.74 2.30
CA GLU A 30 13.88 -13.63 1.50
C GLU A 30 12.70 -12.92 0.83
N MET A 31 12.30 -11.75 1.35
CA MET A 31 11.22 -10.92 0.82
C MET A 31 11.71 -9.75 -0.06
N PHE A 32 13.04 -9.65 -0.30
CA PHE A 32 13.59 -8.59 -1.15
C PHE A 32 13.17 -8.71 -2.61
N GLN A 33 12.90 -9.94 -3.05
CA GLN A 33 12.32 -10.25 -4.35
C GLN A 33 11.21 -11.28 -4.13
N ALA A 34 9.97 -10.83 -4.21
CA ALA A 34 8.82 -11.66 -3.91
C ALA A 34 7.69 -11.44 -4.91
N VAL A 35 6.93 -12.49 -5.17
CA VAL A 35 5.65 -12.42 -5.88
C VAL A 35 4.60 -12.96 -4.93
N LEU A 36 3.64 -12.11 -4.58
CA LEU A 36 2.63 -12.36 -3.56
C LEU A 36 1.22 -12.21 -4.14
N ARG A 37 0.23 -12.80 -3.49
CA ARG A 37 -1.18 -12.68 -3.87
C ARG A 37 -1.81 -11.48 -3.16
N ALA A 38 -2.45 -10.59 -3.90
CA ALA A 38 -3.13 -9.44 -3.34
C ALA A 38 -4.33 -9.85 -2.47
N ARG A 39 -4.43 -9.23 -1.29
CA ARG A 39 -5.56 -9.29 -0.38
C ARG A 39 -5.91 -7.88 0.09
N PRO A 40 -6.82 -7.19 -0.63
CA PRO A 40 -7.15 -5.80 -0.35
C PRO A 40 -8.24 -5.65 0.70
N PHE A 41 -8.03 -4.66 1.60
CA PHE A 41 -8.99 -4.17 2.58
C PHE A 41 -9.13 -2.66 2.43
N ASP A 42 -10.31 -2.12 2.66
CA ASP A 42 -10.60 -0.71 2.45
C ASP A 42 -10.56 0.15 3.72
N SER A 43 -10.05 -0.43 4.80
CA SER A 43 -9.71 0.28 6.05
C SER A 43 -8.75 -0.54 6.91
N GLU A 44 -8.09 0.10 7.88
CA GLU A 44 -7.27 -0.60 8.87
C GLU A 44 -8.11 -1.55 9.72
N GLU A 45 -9.33 -1.14 10.09
CA GLU A 45 -10.23 -1.93 10.91
C GLU A 45 -10.62 -3.25 10.24
N GLU A 46 -10.95 -3.23 8.95
CA GLU A 46 -11.25 -4.45 8.17
C GLU A 46 -10.03 -5.38 8.09
N CYS A 47 -8.85 -4.81 7.87
CA CYS A 47 -7.61 -5.57 7.79
C CYS A 47 -7.26 -6.19 9.14
N LEU A 48 -7.34 -5.44 10.23
CA LEU A 48 -7.09 -5.92 11.58
C LEU A 48 -8.04 -7.08 11.94
N ASP A 49 -9.33 -6.92 11.65
CA ASP A 49 -10.33 -7.98 11.86
C ASP A 49 -9.96 -9.26 11.06
N ALA A 50 -9.52 -9.08 9.81
CA ALA A 50 -9.08 -10.21 8.99
C ALA A 50 -7.85 -10.92 9.56
N VAL A 51 -6.87 -10.19 10.08
CA VAL A 51 -5.68 -10.76 10.73
C VAL A 51 -6.06 -11.52 11.98
N LEU A 52 -6.87 -10.93 12.87
CA LEU A 52 -7.29 -11.54 14.13
C LEU A 52 -8.13 -12.81 13.93
N HIS A 53 -8.85 -12.92 12.80
CA HIS A 53 -9.65 -14.09 12.44
C HIS A 53 -8.93 -15.03 11.44
N HIS A 54 -7.61 -14.93 11.31
CA HIS A 54 -6.78 -15.80 10.46
C HIS A 54 -7.24 -15.86 8.98
N ARG A 55 -7.74 -14.73 8.44
CA ARG A 55 -8.15 -14.60 7.03
C ARG A 55 -7.03 -14.08 6.13
N VAL A 56 -5.85 -13.81 6.69
CA VAL A 56 -4.62 -13.47 5.99
C VAL A 56 -3.68 -14.65 6.04
N GLU A 57 -3.12 -15.02 4.90
CA GLU A 57 -2.33 -16.21 4.74
C GLU A 57 -0.88 -15.90 4.32
N LYS A 58 0.01 -16.87 4.55
CA LYS A 58 1.38 -16.80 4.05
C LYS A 58 1.41 -16.61 2.53
N GLY A 59 2.22 -15.67 2.06
CA GLY A 59 2.33 -15.33 0.64
C GLY A 59 1.32 -14.28 0.17
N ASP A 60 0.58 -13.64 1.09
CA ASP A 60 -0.30 -12.55 0.76
C ASP A 60 0.46 -11.19 0.71
N ALA A 61 0.09 -10.38 -0.27
CA ALA A 61 0.31 -8.94 -0.28
C ALA A 61 -0.96 -8.28 0.26
N VAL A 62 -0.93 -7.90 1.53
CA VAL A 62 -2.06 -7.33 2.24
C VAL A 62 -2.10 -5.84 1.99
N PHE A 63 -3.22 -5.35 1.46
CA PHE A 63 -3.41 -3.93 1.18
C PHE A 63 -4.37 -3.31 2.20
N ILE A 64 -3.97 -2.15 2.73
CA ILE A 64 -4.86 -1.26 3.48
C ILE A 64 -5.00 0.01 2.65
N ARG A 65 -6.20 0.24 2.10
CA ARG A 65 -6.50 1.30 1.14
C ARG A 65 -7.38 2.38 1.75
N TYR A 66 -7.40 3.57 1.11
CA TYR A 66 -8.17 4.74 1.55
C TYR A 66 -7.72 5.30 2.91
N GLU A 67 -6.47 5.02 3.29
CA GLU A 67 -5.83 5.53 4.50
C GLU A 67 -4.76 6.60 4.19
N GLY A 68 -4.72 7.07 2.95
CA GLY A 68 -3.89 8.18 2.53
C GLY A 68 -4.38 9.54 3.07
N PRO A 69 -3.66 10.63 2.73
CA PRO A 69 -3.99 11.98 3.19
C PRO A 69 -5.44 12.39 2.91
N GLN A 70 -5.92 12.15 1.68
CA GLN A 70 -7.29 12.49 1.27
C GLN A 70 -8.32 11.42 1.68
N GLY A 71 -7.88 10.18 1.91
CA GLY A 71 -8.74 9.09 2.35
C GLY A 71 -9.21 9.29 3.79
N SER A 72 -8.27 9.27 4.74
CA SER A 72 -8.55 9.30 6.17
C SER A 72 -7.66 10.25 6.99
N GLY A 73 -6.86 11.10 6.32
CA GLY A 73 -5.93 11.99 7.00
C GLY A 73 -4.59 11.34 7.33
N MET A 74 -4.29 10.20 6.72
CA MET A 74 -3.02 9.49 6.81
C MET A 74 -2.64 9.06 8.24
N PRO A 75 -3.52 8.35 8.97
CA PRO A 75 -3.20 7.83 10.30
C PRO A 75 -2.07 6.79 10.22
N GLU A 76 -1.49 6.48 11.37
CA GLU A 76 -0.44 5.46 11.48
C GLU A 76 -1.07 4.07 11.64
N MET A 77 -0.73 3.13 10.75
CA MET A 77 -1.24 1.74 10.73
C MET A 77 -0.51 0.87 11.76
N PHE A 78 -0.60 1.23 13.05
CA PHE A 78 0.15 0.54 14.11
C PHE A 78 -0.46 -0.81 14.48
N TYR A 79 -1.76 -0.86 14.72
CA TYR A 79 -2.41 -2.05 15.28
C TYR A 79 -2.32 -3.26 14.34
N THR A 80 -2.53 -3.07 13.06
CA THR A 80 -2.43 -4.14 12.06
C THR A 80 -0.99 -4.62 11.92
N SER A 81 -0.01 -3.71 11.88
CA SER A 81 1.40 -4.10 11.78
C SER A 81 1.88 -4.87 13.01
N GLU A 82 1.40 -4.52 14.20
CA GLU A 82 1.72 -5.22 15.45
C GLU A 82 1.05 -6.60 15.52
N ALA A 83 -0.24 -6.69 15.15
CA ALA A 83 -0.96 -7.96 15.09
C ALA A 83 -0.26 -8.96 14.15
N ILE A 84 0.18 -8.52 12.98
CA ILE A 84 0.92 -9.35 12.01
C ILE A 84 2.29 -9.75 12.57
N SER A 85 3.03 -8.82 13.19
CA SER A 85 4.38 -9.08 13.70
C SER A 85 4.38 -10.00 14.93
N SER A 86 3.26 -10.11 15.64
CA SER A 86 3.09 -11.03 16.77
C SER A 86 3.11 -12.50 16.32
N ASP A 87 2.70 -12.79 15.10
CA ASP A 87 2.89 -14.07 14.44
C ASP A 87 4.19 -14.05 13.61
N LYS A 88 5.22 -14.73 14.11
CA LYS A 88 6.56 -14.72 13.50
C LYS A 88 6.61 -15.31 12.09
N GLU A 89 5.74 -16.25 11.76
CA GLU A 89 5.70 -16.83 10.41
C GLU A 89 4.98 -15.88 9.45
N LEU A 90 3.84 -15.36 9.86
CA LEU A 90 3.07 -14.42 9.07
C LEU A 90 3.87 -13.13 8.81
N GLY A 91 4.46 -12.52 9.86
CA GLY A 91 5.24 -11.29 9.75
C GLY A 91 6.48 -11.36 8.86
N ARG A 92 6.95 -12.57 8.51
CA ARG A 92 8.09 -12.77 7.60
C ARG A 92 7.69 -13.21 6.20
N SER A 93 6.42 -13.52 5.96
CA SER A 93 5.95 -14.16 4.72
C SER A 93 4.90 -13.38 3.96
N ILE A 94 4.41 -12.27 4.50
CA ILE A 94 3.49 -11.35 3.84
C ILE A 94 4.14 -9.99 3.64
N ALA A 95 3.59 -9.20 2.71
CA ALA A 95 3.88 -7.77 2.62
C ALA A 95 2.65 -6.98 3.03
N LEU A 96 2.84 -5.91 3.81
CA LEU A 96 1.78 -4.98 4.19
C LEU A 96 1.96 -3.68 3.41
N ILE A 97 0.98 -3.32 2.58
CA ILE A 97 1.06 -2.23 1.62
C ILE A 97 -0.09 -1.25 1.87
N THR A 98 0.20 0.05 1.95
CA THR A 98 -0.83 1.08 2.19
C THR A 98 -0.53 2.38 1.47
N ASP A 99 -1.56 3.14 1.14
CA ASP A 99 -1.47 4.54 0.77
C ASP A 99 -1.36 5.49 2.00
N GLY A 100 -1.58 4.95 3.20
CA GLY A 100 -1.28 5.60 4.47
C GLY A 100 0.18 5.47 4.89
N ARG A 101 0.46 5.39 6.19
CA ARG A 101 1.82 5.30 6.75
C ARG A 101 1.91 4.26 7.86
N PHE A 102 3.13 3.78 8.09
CA PHE A 102 3.47 2.88 9.18
C PHE A 102 4.35 3.57 10.23
N SER A 103 4.30 3.05 11.45
CA SER A 103 5.21 3.43 12.53
C SER A 103 6.68 3.15 12.17
N GLY A 104 7.57 3.97 12.70
CA GLY A 104 9.00 3.70 12.65
C GLY A 104 9.41 2.39 13.35
N ALA A 105 8.59 1.89 14.27
CA ALA A 105 8.78 0.61 14.97
C ALA A 105 8.31 -0.61 14.16
N SER A 106 7.49 -0.44 13.13
CA SER A 106 6.97 -1.56 12.31
C SER A 106 8.10 -2.41 11.75
N THR A 107 7.92 -3.73 11.81
CA THR A 107 8.85 -4.75 11.32
C THR A 107 8.24 -5.52 10.15
N GLY A 108 9.08 -6.22 9.37
CA GLY A 108 8.65 -6.99 8.21
C GLY A 108 8.61 -6.18 6.91
N PRO A 109 8.05 -6.74 5.82
CA PRO A 109 7.92 -6.09 4.52
C PRO A 109 6.78 -5.06 4.52
N VAL A 110 6.99 -3.89 5.13
CA VAL A 110 5.99 -2.82 5.21
C VAL A 110 6.29 -1.73 4.18
N ILE A 111 5.31 -1.43 3.34
CA ILE A 111 5.39 -0.46 2.23
C ILE A 111 4.27 0.56 2.42
N GLY A 112 4.63 1.78 2.75
CA GLY A 112 3.70 2.89 2.93
C GLY A 112 3.79 3.94 1.84
N HIS A 113 2.96 4.97 1.94
CA HIS A 113 2.93 6.13 1.04
C HIS A 113 2.71 5.74 -0.44
N CYS A 114 2.00 4.63 -0.70
CA CYS A 114 1.73 4.18 -2.06
C CYS A 114 0.94 5.26 -2.81
N SER A 115 1.55 5.82 -3.87
CA SER A 115 1.04 7.02 -4.53
C SER A 115 0.94 6.84 -6.04
N PRO A 116 -0.15 7.39 -6.64
CA PRO A 116 -1.29 8.12 -6.04
C PRO A 116 -2.14 7.25 -5.09
N GLU A 117 -2.74 7.89 -4.07
CA GLU A 117 -3.57 7.18 -3.08
C GLU A 117 -4.90 6.67 -3.67
N ALA A 118 -5.57 5.73 -2.98
CA ALA A 118 -6.82 5.13 -3.43
C ALA A 118 -7.96 6.14 -3.56
N GLN A 119 -8.06 7.11 -2.65
CA GLN A 119 -9.12 8.13 -2.66
C GLN A 119 -9.07 9.01 -3.92
N THR A 120 -7.91 9.20 -4.52
CA THR A 120 -7.73 9.93 -5.78
C THR A 120 -7.75 9.02 -7.01
N GLY A 121 -8.09 7.74 -6.85
CA GLY A 121 -8.10 6.76 -7.91
C GLY A 121 -6.71 6.25 -8.30
N GLY A 122 -5.74 6.28 -7.40
CA GLY A 122 -4.45 5.66 -7.60
C GLY A 122 -4.55 4.16 -7.92
N PRO A 123 -3.55 3.55 -8.55
CA PRO A 123 -3.60 2.12 -8.93
C PRO A 123 -3.87 1.18 -7.75
N ILE A 124 -3.50 1.57 -6.54
CA ILE A 124 -3.80 0.82 -5.31
C ILE A 124 -5.30 0.60 -5.12
N ALA A 125 -6.16 1.54 -5.56
CA ALA A 125 -7.61 1.39 -5.52
C ALA A 125 -8.14 0.33 -6.49
N LEU A 126 -7.34 -0.04 -7.50
CA LEU A 126 -7.72 -0.95 -8.57
C LEU A 126 -7.26 -2.39 -8.32
N VAL A 127 -6.50 -2.63 -7.25
CA VAL A 127 -6.06 -3.97 -6.85
C VAL A 127 -7.26 -4.80 -6.46
N GLU A 128 -7.36 -6.00 -7.01
CA GLU A 128 -8.38 -6.98 -6.66
C GLU A 128 -7.77 -8.21 -5.99
N GLU A 129 -8.60 -8.95 -5.27
CA GLU A 129 -8.16 -10.18 -4.61
C GLU A 129 -7.60 -11.19 -5.62
N GLY A 130 -6.43 -11.75 -5.28
CA GLY A 130 -5.74 -12.72 -6.10
C GLY A 130 -4.85 -12.14 -7.20
N ASP A 131 -4.79 -10.81 -7.38
CA ASP A 131 -3.79 -10.20 -8.28
C ASP A 131 -2.37 -10.57 -7.82
N LEU A 132 -1.44 -10.76 -8.75
CA LEU A 132 -0.05 -11.04 -8.41
C LEU A 132 0.75 -9.75 -8.31
N ILE A 133 1.38 -9.58 -7.16
CA ILE A 133 2.16 -8.38 -6.81
C ILE A 133 3.64 -8.73 -6.78
N GLU A 134 4.42 -8.05 -7.61
CA GLU A 134 5.88 -8.11 -7.60
C GLU A 134 6.45 -7.04 -6.69
N ILE A 135 7.30 -7.46 -5.75
CA ILE A 135 8.16 -6.59 -4.96
C ILE A 135 9.59 -6.94 -5.33
N ASP A 136 10.35 -5.98 -5.85
CA ASP A 136 11.79 -6.11 -6.11
C ASP A 136 12.51 -4.91 -5.51
N ILE A 137 13.01 -5.07 -4.28
CA ILE A 137 13.69 -4.00 -3.54
C ILE A 137 15.01 -3.61 -4.22
N PRO A 138 15.90 -4.55 -4.64
CA PRO A 138 17.11 -4.22 -5.39
C PRO A 138 16.84 -3.41 -6.66
N ALA A 139 15.84 -3.80 -7.44
CA ALA A 139 15.46 -3.10 -8.67
C ALA A 139 14.50 -1.92 -8.41
N ARG A 140 14.10 -1.68 -7.16
CA ARG A 140 13.16 -0.63 -6.74
C ARG A 140 11.80 -0.69 -7.45
N LYS A 141 11.26 -1.91 -7.62
CA LYS A 141 9.99 -2.14 -8.32
C LYS A 141 8.87 -2.53 -7.39
N LEU A 142 7.67 -2.07 -7.72
CA LEU A 142 6.40 -2.47 -7.12
C LEU A 142 5.33 -2.52 -8.21
N ASN A 143 4.96 -3.73 -8.64
CA ASN A 143 4.11 -3.93 -9.80
C ASN A 143 2.97 -4.92 -9.55
N ILE A 144 1.86 -4.71 -10.24
CA ILE A 144 0.90 -5.76 -10.55
C ILE A 144 1.42 -6.48 -11.79
N ILE A 145 1.64 -7.80 -11.71
CA ILE A 145 2.21 -8.63 -12.78
C ILE A 145 1.33 -9.81 -13.17
N GLY A 146 0.14 -9.89 -12.57
CA GLY A 146 -0.81 -10.95 -12.88
C GLY A 146 -2.19 -10.63 -12.31
N ILE A 147 -3.19 -11.31 -12.85
CA ILE A 147 -4.60 -11.14 -12.53
C ILE A 147 -5.15 -12.49 -12.07
N LYS A 148 -5.84 -12.53 -10.93
CA LYS A 148 -6.46 -13.74 -10.36
C LYS A 148 -5.50 -14.95 -10.32
N GLY A 149 -4.26 -14.72 -9.89
CA GLY A 149 -3.25 -15.76 -9.77
C GLY A 149 -2.49 -16.12 -11.05
N GLU A 150 -2.85 -15.55 -12.21
CA GLU A 150 -2.19 -15.80 -13.48
C GLU A 150 -1.29 -14.62 -13.89
N ARG A 151 -0.04 -14.90 -14.25
CA ARG A 151 0.85 -13.87 -14.83
C ARG A 151 0.29 -13.41 -16.18
N LYS A 152 0.40 -12.11 -16.44
CA LYS A 152 -0.05 -11.45 -17.66
C LYS A 152 1.08 -10.61 -18.24
N SER A 153 0.97 -10.29 -19.55
CA SER A 153 1.88 -9.33 -20.18
C SER A 153 1.61 -7.91 -19.62
N PRO A 154 2.59 -7.00 -19.72
CA PRO A 154 2.38 -5.61 -19.32
C PRO A 154 1.17 -4.97 -20.01
N GLU A 155 0.97 -5.24 -21.30
CA GLU A 155 -0.15 -4.71 -22.08
C GLU A 155 -1.51 -5.24 -21.60
N GLU A 156 -1.57 -6.52 -21.23
CA GLU A 156 -2.77 -7.12 -20.65
C GLU A 156 -3.09 -6.50 -19.28
N ILE A 157 -2.06 -6.27 -18.43
CA ILE A 157 -2.21 -5.60 -17.14
C ILE A 157 -2.74 -4.19 -17.34
N ASP A 158 -2.15 -3.42 -18.25
CA ASP A 158 -2.57 -2.04 -18.53
C ASP A 158 -4.02 -1.98 -19.00
N ALA A 159 -4.44 -2.91 -19.87
CA ALA A 159 -5.82 -3.02 -20.33
C ALA A 159 -6.80 -3.31 -19.18
N VAL A 160 -6.46 -4.26 -18.29
CA VAL A 160 -7.29 -4.57 -17.11
C VAL A 160 -7.36 -3.39 -16.15
N LEU A 161 -6.23 -2.73 -15.85
CA LEU A 161 -6.22 -1.55 -15.00
C LEU A 161 -7.02 -0.39 -15.59
N ALA A 162 -6.97 -0.19 -16.90
CA ALA A 162 -7.80 0.81 -17.61
C ALA A 162 -9.29 0.49 -17.46
N GLN A 163 -9.70 -0.78 -17.60
CA GLN A 163 -11.07 -1.22 -17.41
C GLN A 163 -11.54 -0.99 -15.96
N ARG A 164 -10.73 -1.41 -14.97
CA ARG A 164 -11.05 -1.21 -13.54
C ARG A 164 -11.14 0.28 -13.21
N ARG A 165 -10.26 1.11 -13.78
CA ARG A 165 -10.30 2.57 -13.60
C ARG A 165 -11.56 3.19 -14.18
N ALA A 166 -12.02 2.75 -15.33
CA ALA A 166 -13.27 3.25 -15.92
C ALA A 166 -14.51 2.91 -15.06
N ALA A 167 -14.46 1.80 -14.32
CA ALA A 167 -15.52 1.39 -13.41
C ALA A 167 -15.38 1.98 -12.01
N TRP A 168 -14.18 2.45 -11.62
CA TRP A 168 -13.90 2.98 -10.29
C TRP A 168 -14.66 4.29 -10.04
N LYS A 169 -15.13 4.43 -8.80
CA LYS A 169 -15.75 5.67 -8.31
C LYS A 169 -15.13 6.05 -6.97
N PRO A 170 -14.89 7.33 -6.71
CA PRO A 170 -14.37 7.78 -5.43
C PRO A 170 -15.33 7.41 -4.30
N LYS A 171 -14.78 6.92 -3.21
CA LYS A 171 -15.57 6.67 -2.01
C LYS A 171 -16.01 7.99 -1.37
N PRO A 172 -17.16 8.00 -0.68
CA PRO A 172 -17.55 9.14 0.16
C PRO A 172 -16.42 9.44 1.16
N ARG A 173 -16.10 10.73 1.35
CA ARG A 173 -15.09 11.12 2.32
C ARG A 173 -15.48 10.68 3.73
N ARG A 174 -14.52 10.12 4.48
CA ARG A 174 -14.71 9.60 5.84
C ARG A 174 -15.17 10.70 6.81
N TYR A 175 -14.60 11.90 6.70
CA TYR A 175 -14.93 13.03 7.56
C TYR A 175 -15.85 14.02 6.85
N LYS A 176 -16.96 14.40 7.51
CA LYS A 176 -17.96 15.33 6.94
C LYS A 176 -17.72 16.78 7.36
N ARG A 177 -16.91 17.04 8.41
CA ARG A 177 -16.68 18.37 8.99
C ARG A 177 -15.39 18.40 9.82
N GLY A 178 -14.94 19.58 10.21
CA GLY A 178 -13.78 19.80 11.08
C GLY A 178 -12.45 19.77 10.36
N THR A 179 -11.36 19.85 11.09
CA THR A 179 -9.99 19.95 10.58
C THR A 179 -9.60 18.77 9.68
N LEU A 180 -10.01 17.55 10.04
CA LEU A 180 -9.72 16.37 9.22
C LEU A 180 -10.45 16.42 7.86
N ARG A 181 -11.65 17.01 7.80
CA ARG A 181 -12.33 17.26 6.53
C ARG A 181 -11.54 18.22 5.67
N LEU A 182 -11.13 19.36 6.25
CA LEU A 182 -10.33 20.36 5.55
C LEU A 182 -9.02 19.75 5.05
N PHE A 183 -8.30 19.01 5.90
CA PHE A 183 -7.08 18.34 5.53
C PHE A 183 -7.32 17.35 4.37
N SER A 184 -8.30 16.47 4.47
CA SER A 184 -8.57 15.47 3.45
C SER A 184 -9.05 16.05 2.10
N GLU A 185 -9.53 17.31 2.07
CA GLU A 185 -9.90 17.99 0.82
C GLU A 185 -8.70 18.60 0.09
N HIS A 186 -7.70 19.07 0.84
CA HIS A 186 -6.61 19.89 0.32
C HIS A 186 -5.23 19.25 0.46
N ALA A 187 -5.13 18.05 1.02
CA ALA A 187 -3.84 17.40 1.20
C ALA A 187 -3.21 17.01 -0.14
N ALA A 188 -1.95 17.40 -0.29
CA ALA A 188 -1.09 16.98 -1.39
C ALA A 188 -0.76 15.48 -1.30
N SER A 189 -0.25 14.90 -2.41
CA SER A 189 0.28 13.55 -2.45
C SER A 189 1.30 13.31 -1.32
N PRO A 190 1.31 12.10 -0.70
CA PRO A 190 2.32 11.74 0.30
C PRO A 190 3.75 11.90 -0.22
N MET A 191 3.97 11.70 -1.51
CA MET A 191 5.28 11.85 -2.13
C MET A 191 5.73 13.31 -2.25
N LYS A 192 4.80 14.25 -2.10
CA LYS A 192 5.09 15.70 -1.98
C LYS A 192 5.18 16.16 -0.52
N GLY A 193 4.79 15.32 0.45
CA GLY A 193 4.84 15.61 1.89
C GLY A 193 3.48 15.80 2.54
N ALA A 194 2.37 15.51 1.85
CA ALA A 194 0.99 15.55 2.37
C ALA A 194 0.62 16.88 3.07
N TYR A 195 1.20 18.00 2.64
CA TYR A 195 0.85 19.33 3.13
C TYR A 195 -0.49 19.80 2.55
N LEU A 196 -1.08 20.86 3.12
CA LEU A 196 -2.28 21.46 2.57
C LEU A 196 -1.93 22.29 1.33
N GLU A 197 -2.47 21.92 0.17
CA GLU A 197 -2.43 22.73 -1.04
C GLU A 197 -3.70 23.61 -1.09
N TYR A 198 -3.52 24.91 -1.26
CA TYR A 198 -4.58 25.84 -1.61
C TYR A 198 -4.38 26.21 -3.06
N ASN A 199 -5.37 25.90 -3.91
CA ASN A 199 -5.37 26.43 -5.26
C ASN A 199 -5.83 27.89 -5.18
N ASP A 200 -4.96 28.81 -5.57
CA ASP A 200 -5.27 30.22 -5.80
C ASP A 200 -6.22 30.38 -7.00
#